data_795b9de027c338fafc3a173df9269afd
#
_entry.id   795b9de027c338fafc3a173df9269afd
#
_cell.length_a   1.000
_cell.length_b   1.000
_cell.length_c   1.000
_cell.angle_alpha   90.00
_cell.angle_beta   90.00
_cell.angle_gamma   90.00
#
_symmetry.space_group_name_H-M   'P 1'
#
loop_
_entity.id
_entity.type
_entity.pdbx_description
1 polymer ?
#
loop_
_entity_poly.entity_id
_entity_poly.type
_entity_poly.pdbx_seq_one_letter_code
_entity_poly.pdbx_strand_id
1 'polypeptide(L)' 'MTYIPSNKGQSYIRIEMSPKQKELIGVLAELEGSTSQDLLNRVVERFIDSNLGLIDDYRNGLDDLKQNARRRLTMKN' A
#
# COMPACT_ATOMS: atom_id res chain seq x y z
N MET A 1 -13.08 16.15 -2.97
CA MET A 1 -12.49 14.92 -3.46
C MET A 1 -13.23 14.40 -4.67
N THR A 2 -12.51 13.93 -5.63
CA THR A 2 -13.12 13.43 -6.84
C THR A 2 -13.40 11.95 -6.72
N TYR A 3 -14.60 11.58 -7.01
CA TYR A 3 -15.03 10.20 -6.96
C TYR A 3 -15.32 9.71 -8.36
N ILE A 4 -14.90 8.50 -8.66
CA ILE A 4 -15.11 7.92 -9.98
C ILE A 4 -16.14 6.80 -9.86
N PRO A 5 -17.38 7.08 -10.21
CA PRO A 5 -18.45 6.11 -9.97
C PRO A 5 -18.31 4.81 -10.74
N SER A 6 -17.63 4.84 -11.88
CA SER A 6 -17.50 3.65 -12.69
C SER A 6 -16.68 2.58 -12.01
N ASN A 7 -15.94 2.92 -10.97
CA ASN A 7 -15.10 1.98 -10.24
C ASN A 7 -15.68 1.75 -8.86
N LYS A 8 -16.74 1.00 -8.82
CA LYS A 8 -17.41 0.72 -7.57
C LYS A 8 -16.45 0.13 -6.56
N GLY A 9 -16.51 0.63 -5.34
CA GLY A 9 -15.70 0.12 -4.25
C GLY A 9 -14.26 0.52 -4.31
N GLN A 10 -13.89 1.35 -5.27
CA GLN A 10 -12.52 1.84 -5.36
C GLN A 10 -12.44 3.28 -4.93
N SER A 11 -11.33 3.61 -4.32
CA SER A 11 -11.03 4.98 -3.97
C SER A 11 -9.55 5.22 -4.23
N TYR A 12 -9.16 6.49 -4.14
CA TYR A 12 -7.81 6.87 -4.53
C TYR A 12 -7.15 7.63 -3.41
N ILE A 13 -5.89 7.31 -3.21
CA ILE A 13 -5.05 8.05 -2.28
C ILE A 13 -3.90 8.62 -3.09
N ARG A 14 -3.64 9.91 -2.88
CA ARG A 14 -2.56 10.57 -3.57
C ARG A 14 -1.26 10.28 -2.85
N ILE A 15 -0.25 9.90 -3.61
CA ILE A 15 1.08 9.62 -3.07
C ILE A 15 2.05 10.64 -3.63
N GLU A 16 2.83 11.26 -2.75
CA GLU A 16 3.86 12.18 -3.17
C GLU A 16 5.19 11.45 -3.26
N MET A 17 5.88 11.66 -4.33
CA MET A 17 7.18 11.04 -4.56
C MET A 17 8.15 12.08 -5.07
N SER A 18 9.42 11.87 -4.77
CA SER A 18 10.44 12.70 -5.39
C SER A 18 10.54 12.33 -6.87
N PRO A 19 11.07 13.23 -7.70
CA PRO A 19 11.26 12.90 -9.11
C PRO A 19 12.10 11.64 -9.31
N LYS A 20 13.07 11.44 -8.45
CA LYS A 20 13.92 10.26 -8.54
C LYS A 20 13.13 8.99 -8.25
N GLN A 21 12.29 9.01 -7.23
CA GLN A 21 11.46 7.86 -6.90
C GLN A 21 10.49 7.54 -8.03
N LYS A 22 9.91 8.58 -8.60
CA LYS A 22 8.97 8.38 -9.70
C LYS A 22 9.65 7.73 -10.88
N GLU A 23 10.87 8.18 -11.18
CA GLU A 23 11.63 7.61 -12.28
C GLU A 23 11.94 6.14 -12.03
N LEU A 24 12.39 5.81 -10.82
CA LEU A 24 12.77 4.44 -10.51
C LEU A 24 11.59 3.50 -10.51
N ILE A 25 10.45 3.95 -10.02
CA ILE A 25 9.23 3.16 -10.08
C ILE A 25 8.85 2.88 -11.54
N GLY A 26 9.00 3.89 -12.39
CA GLY A 26 8.73 3.71 -13.81
C GLY A 26 9.63 2.65 -14.45
N VAL A 27 10.90 2.67 -14.07
CA VAL A 27 11.84 1.67 -14.60
C VAL A 27 11.45 0.27 -14.15
N LEU A 28 11.12 0.13 -12.87
CA LEU A 28 10.73 -1.17 -12.35
C LEU A 28 9.46 -1.68 -13.03
N ALA A 29 8.50 -0.80 -13.24
CA ALA A 29 7.27 -1.19 -13.92
C ALA A 29 7.57 -1.65 -15.34
N GLU A 30 8.44 -0.93 -16.02
CA GLU A 30 8.82 -1.29 -17.37
C GLU A 30 9.47 -2.67 -17.43
N LEU A 31 10.34 -2.94 -16.47
CA LEU A 31 11.01 -4.24 -16.40
C LEU A 31 10.00 -5.37 -16.19
N GLU A 32 8.92 -5.10 -15.49
CA GLU A 32 7.88 -6.09 -15.27
C GLU A 32 6.86 -6.17 -16.39
N GLY A 33 6.91 -5.23 -17.31
CA GLY A 33 5.92 -5.17 -18.35
C GLY A 33 4.58 -4.63 -17.90
N SER A 34 4.59 -3.77 -16.89
CA SER A 34 3.37 -3.20 -16.36
C SER A 34 3.50 -1.70 -16.25
N THR A 35 2.47 -1.05 -15.73
CA THR A 35 2.52 0.39 -15.51
C THR A 35 2.94 0.68 -14.07
N SER A 36 3.35 1.92 -13.83
CA SER A 36 3.69 2.34 -12.47
C SER A 36 2.51 2.17 -11.53
N GLN A 37 1.31 2.47 -12.02
CA GLN A 37 0.11 2.34 -11.21
C GLN A 37 -0.12 0.89 -10.80
N ASP A 38 0.01 -0.03 -11.75
CA ASP A 38 -0.19 -1.45 -11.48
C ASP A 38 0.86 -1.96 -10.49
N LEU A 39 2.09 -1.53 -10.69
CA LEU A 39 3.17 -1.95 -9.80
C LEU A 39 2.89 -1.49 -8.38
N LEU A 40 2.51 -0.22 -8.21
CA LEU A 40 2.25 0.33 -6.89
C LEU A 40 1.04 -0.35 -6.25
N ASN A 41 0.01 -0.64 -7.03
CA ASN A 41 -1.15 -1.33 -6.50
C ASN A 41 -0.76 -2.69 -5.93
N ARG A 42 0.10 -3.42 -6.63
CA ARG A 42 0.56 -4.72 -6.14
C ARG A 42 1.41 -4.61 -4.89
N VAL A 43 2.25 -3.59 -4.85
CA VAL A 43 3.08 -3.36 -3.66
C VAL A 43 2.18 -3.09 -2.45
N VAL A 44 1.17 -2.26 -2.64
CA VAL A 44 0.24 -1.94 -1.56
C VAL A 44 -0.51 -3.20 -1.12
N GLU A 45 -1.00 -3.99 -2.06
CA GLU A 45 -1.69 -5.22 -1.74
C GLU A 45 -0.83 -6.15 -0.90
N ARG A 46 0.42 -6.34 -1.32
CA ARG A 46 1.32 -7.21 -0.59
C ARG A 46 1.61 -6.71 0.81
N PHE A 47 1.77 -5.40 0.93
CA PHE A 47 2.03 -4.82 2.23
C PHE A 47 0.85 -5.04 3.17
N ILE A 48 -0.35 -4.82 2.66
CA ILE A 48 -1.56 -5.02 3.46
C ILE A 48 -1.69 -6.49 3.84
N ASP A 49 -1.52 -7.39 2.86
CA ASP A 49 -1.64 -8.82 3.11
C ASP A 49 -0.65 -9.28 4.17
N SER A 50 0.55 -8.73 4.14
CA SER A 50 1.58 -9.10 5.11
C SER A 50 1.25 -8.65 6.52
N ASN A 51 0.31 -7.72 6.66
CA ASN A 51 -0.01 -7.14 7.95
C ASN A 51 -1.47 -7.33 8.34
N LEU A 52 -2.20 -8.22 7.67
CA LEU A 52 -3.62 -8.42 7.95
C LEU A 52 -3.88 -8.84 9.39
N GLY A 53 -3.06 -9.75 9.90
CA GLY A 53 -3.23 -10.21 11.26
C GLY A 53 -3.07 -9.07 12.26
N LEU A 54 -2.09 -8.22 12.02
CA LEU A 54 -1.85 -7.08 12.88
C LEU A 54 -3.02 -6.10 12.83
N ILE A 55 -3.54 -5.86 11.63
CA ILE A 55 -4.69 -4.97 11.46
C ILE A 55 -5.90 -5.49 12.22
N ASP A 56 -6.16 -6.79 12.06
CA ASP A 56 -7.31 -7.40 12.73
C ASP A 56 -7.18 -7.32 14.25
N ASP A 57 -5.99 -7.60 14.75
CA ASP A 57 -5.75 -7.53 16.19
C ASP A 57 -5.98 -6.13 16.71
N TYR A 58 -5.48 -5.15 15.98
CA TYR A 58 -5.63 -3.76 16.39
C TYR A 58 -7.11 -3.36 16.39
N ARG A 59 -7.83 -3.74 15.35
CA ARG A 59 -9.24 -3.39 15.22
C ARG A 59 -10.11 -4.09 16.25
N ASN A 60 -9.65 -5.22 16.75
CA ASN A 60 -10.37 -5.93 17.80
C ASN A 60 -10.13 -5.35 19.18
N GLY A 61 -9.42 -4.23 19.26
CA GLY A 61 -9.28 -3.52 20.52
C GLY A 61 -8.23 -4.07 21.45
N LEU A 62 -7.23 -4.74 20.90
CA LEU A 62 -6.13 -5.23 21.71
C LEU A 62 -5.18 -4.06 21.98
N ASP A 63 -5.42 -3.41 23.08
CA ASP A 63 -4.76 -2.14 23.39
C ASP A 63 -3.25 -2.20 23.36
N ASP A 64 -2.69 -3.28 23.84
CA ASP A 64 -1.23 -3.42 23.90
C ASP A 64 -0.59 -3.35 22.53
N LEU A 65 -1.34 -3.69 21.51
CA LEU A 65 -0.81 -3.72 20.16
C LEU A 65 -0.51 -2.33 19.63
N LYS A 66 -1.15 -1.32 20.17
CA LYS A 66 -0.87 0.02 19.71
C LYS A 66 0.59 0.38 19.90
N GLN A 67 1.14 -0.05 21.03
CA GLN A 67 2.55 0.18 21.30
C GLN A 67 3.44 -0.70 20.46
N ASN A 68 3.01 -1.94 20.27
CA ASN A 68 3.82 -2.94 19.59
C ASN A 68 3.62 -2.96 18.09
N ALA A 69 2.56 -2.32 17.61
CA ALA A 69 2.19 -2.41 16.19
C ALA A 69 3.32 -1.93 15.29
N ARG A 70 4.00 -0.88 15.68
CA ARG A 70 5.08 -0.35 14.85
C ARG A 70 6.20 -1.35 14.65
N ARG A 71 6.49 -2.12 15.68
CA ARG A 71 7.54 -3.13 15.62
C ARG A 71 7.11 -4.31 14.77
N ARG A 72 5.81 -4.58 14.77
CA ARG A 72 5.29 -5.73 14.05
C ARG A 72 5.02 -5.47 12.59
N LEU A 73 4.91 -4.20 12.21
CA LEU A 73 4.70 -3.86 10.81
C LEU A 73 5.85 -4.39 9.98
N THR A 74 5.50 -4.95 8.84
CA THR A 74 6.51 -5.43 7.92
C THR A 74 6.47 -4.65 6.63
N MET A 75 7.65 -4.28 6.16
CA MET A 75 7.80 -3.57 4.89
C MET A 75 8.30 -4.48 3.80
N LYS A 76 8.35 -5.75 4.06
CA LYS A 76 8.82 -6.70 3.07
C LYS A 76 7.86 -6.83 1.90
N ASN A 77 8.45 -6.97 0.76
CA ASN A 77 7.68 -7.19 -0.46
C ASN A 77 7.44 -8.65 -0.71
#